data_c7d95dea94fdead464cab8d89d66f10b
#
_entry.id   c7d95dea94fdead464cab8d89d66f10b
#
_cell.length_a   1.000
_cell.length_b   1.000
_cell.length_c   1.000
_cell.angle_alpha   90.00
_cell.angle_beta   90.00
_cell.angle_gamma   90.00
#
_symmetry.space_group_name_H-M   'P 1'
#
loop_
_entity.id
_entity.type
_entity.pdbx_description
1 polymer ?
#
loop_
_entity_poly.entity_id
_entity_poly.type
_entity_poly.pdbx_seq_one_letter_code
_entity_poly.pdbx_strand_id
1 'polypeptide(L)'
;MEGSVLTGIAQGPEARRAILGFARTLYDYQEFNYVGRYGDHGFVEDYTSVVRGQPIGSVVVIRFNEAGQTTRIVANHRPLGSVLLWSQLMGEHFAGTRYAQYFLSHDDAQALHEAIER
;
A
#
# COMPACT_ATOMS: atom_id res chain seq x y z
N MET A 1 7.36 -2.39 -6.66
CA MET A 1 6.08 -2.18 -5.97
C MET A 1 5.59 -0.77 -6.22
N GLU A 2 4.36 -0.64 -6.61
CA GLU A 2 3.70 0.64 -6.85
C GLU A 2 2.24 0.56 -6.38
N GLY A 3 1.58 1.70 -6.24
CA GLY A 3 0.17 1.72 -5.84
C GLY A 3 -0.28 3.07 -5.32
N SER A 4 -1.54 3.11 -4.90
CA SER A 4 -2.24 4.35 -4.52
C SER A 4 -1.60 5.09 -3.33
N VAL A 5 -0.92 4.37 -2.45
CA VAL A 5 -0.33 4.94 -1.22
C VAL A 5 1.13 5.35 -1.39
N LEU A 6 1.72 5.04 -2.55
CA LEU A 6 3.10 5.35 -2.86
C LEU A 6 3.18 6.55 -3.81
N THR A 7 4.17 7.40 -3.62
CA THR A 7 4.43 8.55 -4.51
C THR A 7 5.15 8.15 -5.80
N GLY A 8 5.69 6.93 -5.86
CA GLY A 8 6.40 6.40 -7.00
C GLY A 8 6.64 4.91 -6.86
N ILE A 9 7.50 4.36 -7.70
CA ILE A 9 7.79 2.93 -7.72
C ILE A 9 8.92 2.62 -6.74
N ALA A 10 8.65 1.76 -5.75
CA ALA A 10 9.66 1.25 -4.84
C ALA A 10 10.37 0.06 -5.49
N GLN A 11 11.66 0.18 -5.71
CA GLN A 11 12.47 -0.80 -6.41
C GLN A 11 13.15 -1.78 -5.45
N GLY A 12 13.15 -3.04 -5.84
CA GLY A 12 13.92 -4.11 -5.23
C GLY A 12 13.24 -4.82 -4.06
N PRO A 13 13.76 -6.02 -3.72
CA PRO A 13 13.15 -6.86 -2.68
C PRO A 13 13.29 -6.29 -1.27
N GLU A 14 14.34 -5.52 -1.00
CA GLU A 14 14.56 -4.92 0.31
C GLU A 14 13.50 -3.87 0.64
N ALA A 15 13.20 -2.98 -0.32
CA ALA A 15 12.15 -1.98 -0.16
C ALA A 15 10.78 -2.65 0.04
N ARG A 16 10.47 -3.67 -0.74
CA ARG A 16 9.22 -4.42 -0.59
C ARG A 16 9.08 -5.05 0.79
N ARG A 17 10.14 -5.68 1.30
CA ARG A 17 10.10 -6.30 2.64
C ARG A 17 9.87 -5.27 3.73
N ALA A 18 10.57 -4.14 3.66
CA ALA A 18 10.43 -3.07 4.65
C ALA A 18 9.00 -2.51 4.65
N ILE A 19 8.49 -2.16 3.47
CA ILE A 19 7.18 -1.54 3.31
C ILE A 19 6.07 -2.51 3.71
N LEU A 20 6.06 -3.72 3.17
CA LEU A 20 5.03 -4.71 3.47
C LEU A 20 5.10 -5.20 4.92
N GLY A 21 6.30 -5.29 5.47
CA GLY A 21 6.49 -5.70 6.87
C GLY A 21 5.84 -4.74 7.85
N PHE A 22 5.98 -3.44 7.63
CA PHE A 22 5.31 -2.45 8.47
C PHE A 22 3.82 -2.33 8.13
N ALA A 23 3.46 -2.36 6.85
CA ALA A 23 2.07 -2.26 6.42
C ALA A 23 1.16 -3.26 7.12
N ARG A 24 1.63 -4.49 7.31
CA ARG A 24 0.87 -5.53 8.02
C ARG A 24 0.49 -5.14 9.43
N THR A 25 1.29 -4.31 10.10
CA THR A 25 1.03 -3.88 11.47
C THR A 25 -0.07 -2.83 11.58
N LEU A 26 -0.42 -2.17 10.47
CA LEU A 26 -1.43 -1.13 10.44
C LEU A 26 -2.85 -1.67 10.36
N TYR A 27 -3.04 -2.86 9.82
CA TYR A 27 -4.36 -3.46 9.67
C TYR A 27 -4.83 -4.08 10.98
N ASP A 28 -6.04 -3.75 11.41
CA ASP A 28 -6.68 -4.42 12.55
C ASP A 28 -7.06 -5.85 12.18
N TYR A 29 -7.49 -6.04 10.94
CA TYR A 29 -7.78 -7.34 10.34
C TYR A 29 -7.74 -7.19 8.81
N GLN A 30 -7.75 -8.31 8.10
CA GLN A 30 -7.95 -8.33 6.64
C GLN A 30 -9.01 -9.38 6.32
N GLU A 31 -10.01 -8.97 5.56
CA GLU A 31 -11.03 -9.87 5.04
C GLU A 31 -10.85 -9.98 3.53
N PHE A 32 -10.44 -11.16 3.06
CA PHE A 32 -10.24 -11.42 1.65
C PHE A 32 -11.57 -11.77 0.99
N ASN A 33 -12.03 -10.90 0.10
CA ASN A 33 -13.27 -11.09 -0.66
C ASN A 33 -13.04 -11.97 -1.89
N TYR A 34 -11.85 -11.91 -2.44
CA TYR A 34 -11.45 -12.71 -3.58
C TYR A 34 -9.94 -12.88 -3.61
N VAL A 35 -9.50 -14.10 -3.91
CA VAL A 35 -8.12 -14.41 -4.25
C VAL A 35 -8.17 -15.36 -5.44
N GLY A 36 -7.49 -15.04 -6.52
CA GLY A 36 -7.51 -15.84 -7.72
C GLY A 36 -6.36 -15.56 -8.67
N ARG A 37 -6.31 -16.32 -9.74
CA ARG A 37 -5.26 -16.20 -10.73
C ARG A 37 -5.41 -14.92 -11.56
N TYR A 38 -4.27 -14.36 -11.92
CA TYR A 38 -4.15 -13.25 -12.88
C TYR A 38 -3.18 -13.67 -13.97
N GLY A 39 -3.71 -14.30 -15.02
CA GLY A 39 -2.89 -14.91 -16.03
C GLY A 39 -2.14 -16.15 -15.53
N ASP A 40 -1.09 -16.55 -16.24
CA ASP A 40 -0.30 -17.74 -15.90
C ASP A 40 0.75 -17.50 -14.82
N HIS A 41 1.18 -16.23 -14.67
CA HIS A 41 2.27 -15.85 -13.77
C HIS A 41 1.86 -14.71 -12.85
N GLY A 42 0.68 -14.83 -12.23
CA GLY A 42 0.21 -13.83 -11.30
C GLY A 42 -1.02 -14.26 -10.53
N PHE A 43 -1.37 -13.44 -9.55
CA PHE A 43 -2.63 -13.56 -8.83
C PHE A 43 -3.12 -12.19 -8.37
N VAL A 44 -4.38 -12.13 -8.04
CA VAL A 44 -5.05 -10.93 -7.55
C VAL A 44 -5.67 -11.22 -6.20
N GLU A 45 -5.55 -10.27 -5.29
CA GLU A 45 -6.22 -10.26 -3.99
C GLU A 45 -7.12 -9.05 -3.90
N ASP A 46 -8.36 -9.26 -3.50
CA ASP A 46 -9.29 -8.18 -3.16
C ASP A 46 -9.66 -8.34 -1.69
N TYR A 47 -9.32 -7.35 -0.87
CA TYR A 47 -9.60 -7.40 0.56
C TYR A 47 -10.12 -6.08 1.09
N THR A 48 -10.78 -6.17 2.24
CA THR A 48 -11.18 -5.03 3.06
C THR A 48 -10.52 -5.11 4.43
N SER A 49 -10.32 -3.98 5.06
CA SER A 49 -9.67 -3.86 6.36
C SER A 49 -10.09 -2.58 7.07
N VAL A 50 -9.52 -2.35 8.21
CA VAL A 50 -9.65 -1.11 8.99
C VAL A 50 -8.27 -0.70 9.47
N VAL A 51 -7.93 0.58 9.26
CA VAL A 51 -6.70 1.20 9.73
C VAL A 51 -7.06 2.41 10.59
N ARG A 52 -6.70 2.39 11.86
CA ARG A 52 -7.02 3.47 12.82
C ARG A 52 -8.51 3.84 12.80
N GLY A 53 -9.38 2.83 12.76
CA GLY A 53 -10.83 3.02 12.74
C GLY A 53 -11.41 3.41 11.38
N GLN A 54 -10.60 3.57 10.34
CA GLN A 54 -11.05 3.97 8.99
C GLN A 54 -11.11 2.76 8.07
N PRO A 55 -12.25 2.53 7.40
CA PRO A 55 -12.34 1.46 6.42
C PRO A 55 -11.38 1.69 5.25
N ILE A 56 -10.69 0.64 4.85
CA ILE A 56 -9.81 0.65 3.68
C ILE A 56 -9.99 -0.65 2.91
N GLY A 57 -10.04 -0.55 1.59
CA GLY A 57 -10.06 -1.70 0.71
C GLY A 57 -8.89 -1.65 -0.25
N SER A 58 -8.50 -2.79 -0.77
CA SER A 58 -7.40 -2.87 -1.73
C SER A 58 -7.62 -3.98 -2.73
N VAL A 59 -7.23 -3.72 -3.97
CA VAL A 59 -7.03 -4.75 -5.00
C VAL A 59 -5.54 -4.77 -5.31
N VAL A 60 -4.91 -5.90 -5.06
CA VAL A 60 -3.48 -6.09 -5.26
C VAL A 60 -3.26 -7.09 -6.38
N VAL A 61 -2.49 -6.69 -7.38
CA VAL A 61 -2.05 -7.58 -8.46
C VAL A 61 -0.57 -7.90 -8.25
N ILE A 62 -0.27 -9.19 -8.19
CA ILE A 62 1.08 -9.68 -7.98
C ILE A 62 1.48 -10.50 -9.19
N ARG A 63 2.64 -10.18 -9.77
CA ARG A 63 3.21 -10.92 -10.89
C ARG A 63 4.53 -11.54 -10.49
N PHE A 64 4.81 -12.70 -11.08
CA PHE A 64 6.07 -13.43 -10.86
C PHE A 64 6.59 -13.98 -12.18
N ASN A 65 7.89 -14.31 -12.20
CA ASN A 65 8.52 -14.93 -13.35
C ASN A 65 8.35 -16.46 -13.35
N GLU A 66 8.89 -17.13 -14.33
CA GLU A 66 8.82 -18.59 -14.46
C GLU A 66 9.47 -19.33 -13.27
N ALA A 67 10.44 -18.70 -12.61
CA ALA A 67 11.09 -19.24 -11.41
C ALA A 67 10.29 -19.02 -10.12
N GLY A 68 9.10 -18.38 -10.20
CA GLY A 68 8.27 -18.09 -9.05
C GLY A 68 8.70 -16.87 -8.23
N GLN A 69 9.63 -16.07 -8.74
CA GLN A 69 10.08 -14.85 -8.08
C GLN A 69 9.14 -13.69 -8.41
N THR A 70 8.74 -12.94 -7.39
CA THR A 70 7.89 -11.77 -7.58
C THR A 70 8.61 -10.69 -8.39
N THR A 71 8.00 -10.28 -9.50
CA THR A 71 8.54 -9.26 -10.39
C THR A 71 7.81 -7.93 -10.29
N ARG A 72 6.53 -7.94 -9.88
CA ARG A 72 5.73 -6.73 -9.77
C ARG A 72 4.62 -6.90 -8.73
N ILE A 73 4.41 -5.84 -7.96
CA ILE A 73 3.27 -5.72 -7.04
C ILE A 73 2.63 -4.37 -7.29
N VAL A 74 1.33 -4.36 -7.59
CA VAL A 74 0.54 -3.13 -7.74
C VAL A 74 -0.62 -3.21 -6.76
N ALA A 75 -0.68 -2.28 -5.81
CA ALA A 75 -1.71 -2.24 -4.79
C ALA A 75 -2.59 -0.99 -4.96
N ASN A 76 -3.87 -1.20 -5.25
CA ASN A 76 -4.84 -0.13 -5.47
C ASN A 76 -5.79 -0.05 -4.28
N HIS A 77 -5.61 0.97 -3.45
CA HIS A 77 -6.39 1.18 -2.24
C HIS A 77 -7.50 2.20 -2.44
N ARG A 78 -8.54 2.11 -1.60
CA ARG A 78 -9.70 2.99 -1.56
C ARG A 78 -10.24 3.14 -0.14
N PRO A 79 -11.00 4.18 0.23
CA PRO A 79 -11.21 5.44 -0.49
C PRO A 79 -10.03 6.40 -0.28
N LEU A 80 -10.08 7.56 -0.95
CA LEU A 80 -8.98 8.53 -0.95
C LEU A 80 -8.56 8.97 0.46
N GLY A 81 -9.49 9.28 1.35
CA GLY A 81 -9.15 9.69 2.72
C GLY A 81 -8.37 8.63 3.48
N SER A 82 -8.75 7.35 3.35
CA SER A 82 -8.04 6.23 3.98
C SER A 82 -6.67 6.00 3.34
N VAL A 83 -6.54 6.22 2.03
CA VAL A 83 -5.26 6.17 1.31
C VAL A 83 -4.29 7.21 1.86
N LEU A 84 -4.76 8.44 2.06
CA LEU A 84 -3.93 9.54 2.60
C LEU A 84 -3.49 9.24 4.04
N LEU A 85 -4.39 8.76 4.88
CA LEU A 85 -4.07 8.35 6.25
C LEU A 85 -2.99 7.25 6.24
N TRP A 86 -3.17 6.25 5.42
CA TRP A 86 -2.25 5.12 5.33
C TRP A 86 -0.85 5.58 4.87
N SER A 87 -0.78 6.40 3.84
CA SER A 87 0.48 6.97 3.35
C SER A 87 1.17 7.82 4.43
N GLN A 88 0.40 8.61 5.18
CA GLN A 88 0.91 9.40 6.29
C GLN A 88 1.54 8.52 7.37
N LEU A 89 0.85 7.46 7.80
CA LEU A 89 1.34 6.53 8.83
C LEU A 89 2.63 5.83 8.38
N MET A 90 2.69 5.43 7.11
CA MET A 90 3.90 4.84 6.54
C MET A 90 5.05 5.86 6.52
N GLY A 91 4.77 7.09 6.10
CA GLY A 91 5.77 8.16 6.05
C GLY A 91 6.33 8.51 7.42
N GLU A 92 5.49 8.53 8.45
CA GLU A 92 5.91 8.77 9.83
C GLU A 92 6.84 7.65 10.33
N HIS A 93 6.49 6.40 10.04
CA HIS A 93 7.31 5.25 10.42
C HIS A 93 8.68 5.28 9.74
N PHE A 94 8.71 5.58 8.45
CA PHE A 94 9.95 5.57 7.68
C PHE A 94 10.69 6.90 7.66
N ALA A 95 10.24 7.89 8.44
CA ALA A 95 10.92 9.19 8.54
C ALA A 95 12.40 9.01 8.89
N GLY A 96 13.28 9.73 8.19
CA GLY A 96 14.72 9.61 8.36
C GLY A 96 15.37 8.42 7.67
N THR A 97 14.61 7.58 7.00
CA THR A 97 15.13 6.47 6.19
C THR A 97 14.98 6.77 4.71
N ARG A 98 15.67 6.00 3.86
CA ARG A 98 15.55 6.11 2.40
C ARG A 98 14.16 5.78 1.87
N TYR A 99 13.33 5.09 2.64
CA TYR A 99 11.98 4.70 2.24
C TYR A 99 10.97 5.83 2.41
N ALA A 100 11.29 6.88 3.16
CA ALA A 100 10.41 8.03 3.34
C ALA A 100 9.99 8.69 2.01
N GLN A 101 10.85 8.62 1.00
CA GLN A 101 10.59 9.19 -0.32
C GLN A 101 9.33 8.63 -1.02
N TYR A 102 8.88 7.44 -0.61
CA TYR A 102 7.73 6.78 -1.25
C TYR A 102 6.38 7.17 -0.66
N PHE A 103 6.37 8.00 0.38
CA PHE A 103 5.14 8.37 1.08
C PHE A 103 5.00 9.88 1.18
N LEU A 104 3.75 10.34 1.43
CA LEU A 104 3.51 11.76 1.65
C LEU A 104 4.19 12.23 2.93
N SER A 105 4.72 13.44 2.91
CA SER A 105 5.17 14.12 4.13
C SER A 105 3.96 14.44 5.01
N HIS A 106 4.20 14.65 6.30
CA HIS A 106 3.14 15.04 7.23
C HIS A 106 2.39 16.29 6.74
N ASP A 107 3.12 17.31 6.30
CA ASP A 107 2.53 18.58 5.84
C ASP A 107 1.70 18.39 4.57
N ASP A 108 2.18 17.61 3.61
CA ASP A 108 1.44 17.35 2.38
C ASP A 108 0.17 16.52 2.65
N ALA A 109 0.26 15.52 3.53
CA ALA A 109 -0.89 14.72 3.91
C ALA A 109 -1.94 15.58 4.62
N GLN A 110 -1.52 16.47 5.51
CA GLN A 110 -2.41 17.39 6.23
C GLN A 110 -3.12 18.33 5.25
N ALA A 111 -2.41 18.92 4.31
CA ALA A 111 -2.98 19.81 3.31
C ALA A 111 -4.03 19.10 2.44
N LEU A 112 -3.78 17.85 2.05
CA LEU A 112 -4.72 17.06 1.27
C LEU A 112 -5.96 16.65 2.07
N HIS A 113 -5.80 16.30 3.35
CA HIS A 113 -6.94 16.03 4.24
C HIS A 113 -7.84 17.26 4.38
N GLU A 114 -7.27 18.43 4.59
CA GLU A 114 -8.02 19.69 4.68
C GLU A 114 -8.78 19.99 3.38
N ALA A 115 -8.16 19.72 2.23
CA ALA A 115 -8.81 19.92 0.94
C ALA A 115 -10.01 18.98 0.73
N ILE A 116 -9.94 17.73 1.21
CA ILE A 116 -11.02 16.76 1.11
C ILE A 116 -12.21 17.14 2.01
N GLU A 117 -11.94 17.67 3.20
CA GLU A 117 -12.96 18.02 4.20
C GLU A 117 -13.75 19.28 3.87
N ARG A 118 -13.30 20.05 2.87
CA ARG A 118 -14.05 21.23 2.41
C ARG A 118 -15.32 20.77 1.68
#